data_2d7c8efa94a6add3b2509fb8791cc5db
#
_entry.id   2d7c8efa94a6add3b2509fb8791cc5db
#
_cell.length_a   1.000
_cell.length_b   1.000
_cell.length_c   1.000
_cell.angle_alpha   90.00
_cell.angle_beta   90.00
_cell.angle_gamma   90.00
#
_symmetry.space_group_name_H-M   'P 1'
#
loop_
_entity.id
_entity.type
_entity.pdbx_description
1 polymer ?
#
loop_
_entity_poly.entity_id
_entity_poly.type
_entity_poly.pdbx_seq_one_letter_code
_entity_poly.pdbx_strand_id
1 'polypeptide(L)'
;MDKTNLLLVCSDKQAEEIKALLSLSTNNFSITHIEKSGNEVLRKVNLIVPDIIITEYSLEDMNGYELAVKIEELKICPTIILANSFQSDNIDELKKDSLDIFCITKPINKQVLVHTTALAVRLSHKFRDIAQRVTDLEYQIEERKNVDRARGILMKKFKMDEHSAYNNIRKKAMDSGRTINDIAKTIIKMF
;
A
#
# COMPACT_ATOMS: atom_id res chain seq x y z
N MET A 1 -2.92 -12.60 -16.95
CA MET A 1 -2.10 -12.25 -15.77
C MET A 1 -1.40 -10.96 -16.09
N ASP A 2 -1.61 -9.94 -15.30
CA ASP A 2 -0.98 -8.65 -15.51
C ASP A 2 0.53 -8.75 -15.33
N LYS A 3 1.27 -7.90 -16.04
CA LYS A 3 2.72 -7.88 -16.03
C LYS A 3 3.19 -7.17 -14.77
N THR A 4 4.05 -7.82 -13.98
CA THR A 4 4.61 -7.21 -12.76
C THR A 4 5.77 -6.27 -13.13
N ASN A 5 5.64 -4.99 -12.83
CA ASN A 5 6.61 -3.95 -13.13
C ASN A 5 7.67 -3.84 -12.03
N LEU A 6 8.92 -4.08 -12.38
CA LEU A 6 10.06 -4.02 -11.47
C LEU A 6 10.88 -2.76 -11.72
N LEU A 7 11.23 -2.08 -10.64
CA LEU A 7 12.26 -1.04 -10.61
C LEU A 7 13.53 -1.65 -9.97
N LEU A 8 14.65 -1.60 -10.68
CA LEU A 8 15.94 -2.01 -10.13
C LEU A 8 16.73 -0.78 -9.67
N VAL A 9 17.37 -0.90 -8.50
CA VAL A 9 18.26 0.13 -7.96
C VAL A 9 19.60 -0.52 -7.66
N CYS A 10 20.48 -0.52 -8.64
CA CYS A 10 21.72 -1.29 -8.55
C CYS A 10 22.72 -0.88 -9.65
N SER A 11 23.94 -1.42 -9.55
CA SER A 11 24.95 -1.31 -10.58
C SER A 11 24.52 -1.99 -11.89
N ASP A 12 25.09 -1.57 -13.03
CA ASP A 12 24.80 -2.17 -14.34
C ASP A 12 25.08 -3.68 -14.36
N LYS A 13 26.17 -4.10 -13.71
CA LYS A 13 26.53 -5.52 -13.59
C LYS A 13 25.43 -6.32 -12.86
N GLN A 14 24.93 -5.80 -11.75
CA GLN A 14 23.89 -6.46 -10.99
C GLN A 14 22.56 -6.48 -11.74
N ALA A 15 22.25 -5.42 -12.48
CA ALA A 15 21.07 -5.35 -13.31
C ALA A 15 21.06 -6.43 -14.40
N GLU A 16 22.21 -6.67 -15.07
CA GLU A 16 22.32 -7.72 -16.08
C GLU A 16 22.18 -9.13 -15.46
N GLU A 17 22.75 -9.36 -14.28
CA GLU A 17 22.57 -10.63 -13.55
C GLU A 17 21.08 -10.87 -13.23
N ILE A 18 20.37 -9.86 -12.68
CA ILE A 18 18.95 -9.97 -12.35
C ILE A 18 18.11 -10.21 -13.62
N LYS A 19 18.38 -9.49 -14.71
CA LYS A 19 17.71 -9.70 -16.00
C LYS A 19 17.87 -11.14 -16.48
N ALA A 20 19.09 -11.68 -16.44
CA ALA A 20 19.38 -13.05 -16.87
C ALA A 20 18.60 -14.07 -16.00
N LEU A 21 18.56 -13.87 -14.68
CA LEU A 21 17.83 -14.74 -13.76
C LEU A 21 16.32 -14.71 -13.97
N LEU A 22 15.75 -13.52 -14.22
CA LEU A 22 14.31 -13.34 -14.40
C LEU A 22 13.83 -13.74 -15.80
N SER A 23 14.64 -13.56 -16.85
CA SER A 23 14.29 -13.96 -18.24
C SER A 23 14.01 -15.46 -18.39
N LEU A 24 14.62 -16.26 -17.54
CA LEU A 24 14.44 -17.72 -17.51
C LEU A 24 13.22 -18.15 -16.66
N SER A 25 12.44 -17.22 -16.13
CA SER A 25 11.26 -17.53 -15.32
C SER A 25 9.98 -17.56 -16.17
N THR A 26 9.00 -18.37 -15.76
CA THR A 26 7.66 -18.38 -16.35
C THR A 26 6.76 -17.25 -15.84
N ASN A 27 7.24 -16.50 -14.84
CA ASN A 27 6.52 -15.35 -14.29
C ASN A 27 6.64 -14.14 -15.25
N ASN A 28 5.56 -13.40 -15.34
CA ASN A 28 5.47 -12.25 -16.26
C ASN A 28 6.08 -10.97 -15.62
N PHE A 29 7.39 -10.98 -15.36
CA PHE A 29 8.13 -9.85 -14.82
C PHE A 29 8.60 -8.90 -15.93
N SER A 30 8.54 -7.61 -15.68
CA SER A 30 9.03 -6.56 -16.55
C SER A 30 9.89 -5.57 -15.79
N ILE A 31 11.17 -5.50 -16.12
CA ILE A 31 12.04 -4.45 -15.60
C ILE A 31 11.73 -3.19 -16.41
N THR A 32 11.10 -2.21 -15.77
CA THR A 32 10.67 -0.96 -16.41
C THR A 32 11.71 0.14 -16.28
N HIS A 33 12.44 0.17 -15.16
CA HIS A 33 13.44 1.18 -14.87
C HIS A 33 14.64 0.58 -14.15
N ILE A 34 15.81 1.18 -14.38
CA ILE A 34 17.06 0.87 -13.67
C ILE A 34 17.66 2.20 -13.25
N GLU A 35 17.92 2.34 -11.95
CA GLU A 35 18.51 3.53 -11.33
C GLU A 35 19.72 3.09 -10.49
N LYS A 36 20.66 4.02 -10.24
CA LYS A 36 21.84 3.76 -9.39
C LYS A 36 21.77 4.48 -8.06
N SER A 37 20.90 5.50 -7.98
CA SER A 37 20.76 6.41 -6.86
C SER A 37 19.40 6.23 -6.21
N GLY A 38 19.39 6.06 -4.88
CA GLY A 38 18.16 5.99 -4.10
C GLY A 38 17.40 7.32 -4.10
N ASN A 39 18.09 8.46 -4.11
CA ASN A 39 17.46 9.78 -4.18
C ASN A 39 16.74 10.01 -5.51
N GLU A 40 17.27 9.48 -6.62
CA GLU A 40 16.56 9.54 -7.91
C GLU A 40 15.28 8.71 -7.90
N VAL A 41 15.34 7.53 -7.29
CA VAL A 41 14.15 6.69 -7.11
C VAL A 41 13.09 7.44 -6.31
N LEU A 42 13.44 8.01 -5.16
CA LEU A 42 12.49 8.74 -4.31
C LEU A 42 11.81 9.93 -5.03
N ARG A 43 12.50 10.58 -5.95
CA ARG A 43 11.92 11.67 -6.76
C ARG A 43 10.94 11.18 -7.81
N LYS A 44 11.16 9.97 -8.36
CA LYS A 44 10.44 9.47 -9.54
C LYS A 44 9.42 8.38 -9.21
N VAL A 45 9.52 7.73 -8.05
CA VAL A 45 8.76 6.51 -7.72
C VAL A 45 7.25 6.70 -7.81
N ASN A 46 6.73 7.87 -7.44
CA ASN A 46 5.30 8.19 -7.55
C ASN A 46 4.82 8.32 -9.02
N LEU A 47 5.73 8.58 -9.96
CA LEU A 47 5.43 8.65 -11.40
C LEU A 47 5.58 7.28 -12.06
N ILE A 48 6.56 6.49 -11.61
CA ILE A 48 6.86 5.16 -12.14
C ILE A 48 5.83 4.14 -11.64
N VAL A 49 5.39 4.25 -10.38
CA VAL A 49 4.44 3.34 -9.71
C VAL A 49 4.81 1.86 -9.93
N PRO A 50 6.00 1.42 -9.47
CA PRO A 50 6.41 0.02 -9.63
C PRO A 50 5.60 -0.89 -8.72
N ASP A 51 5.46 -2.17 -9.11
CA ASP A 51 4.86 -3.20 -8.26
C ASP A 51 5.83 -3.68 -7.18
N ILE A 52 7.14 -3.57 -7.44
CA ILE A 52 8.21 -3.94 -6.53
C ILE A 52 9.52 -3.24 -6.89
N ILE A 53 10.31 -2.92 -5.87
CA ILE A 53 11.68 -2.43 -6.01
C ILE A 53 12.64 -3.55 -5.61
N ILE A 54 13.71 -3.76 -6.40
CA ILE A 54 14.84 -4.61 -6.04
C ILE A 54 16.08 -3.74 -6.00
N THR A 55 16.69 -3.61 -4.82
CA THR A 55 17.82 -2.72 -4.59
C THR A 55 19.06 -3.46 -4.09
N GLU A 56 20.26 -3.00 -4.44
CA GLU A 56 21.47 -3.38 -3.72
C GLU A 56 21.49 -2.70 -2.35
N TYR A 57 22.16 -3.33 -1.38
CA TYR A 57 22.35 -2.73 -0.07
C TYR A 57 23.22 -1.45 -0.14
N SER A 58 24.29 -1.47 -0.94
CA SER A 58 25.20 -0.32 -1.10
C SER A 58 24.88 0.41 -2.40
N LEU A 59 24.29 1.59 -2.31
CA LEU A 59 24.05 2.50 -3.41
C LEU A 59 25.08 3.64 -3.39
N GLU A 60 25.07 4.47 -4.41
CA GLU A 60 26.03 5.59 -4.54
C GLU A 60 25.80 6.68 -3.48
N ASP A 61 24.57 6.89 -3.04
CA ASP A 61 24.13 8.04 -2.23
C ASP A 61 23.45 7.68 -0.90
N MET A 62 23.05 6.43 -0.72
CA MET A 62 22.48 5.94 0.54
C MET A 62 22.61 4.40 0.63
N ASN A 63 22.19 3.79 1.73
CA ASN A 63 22.07 2.35 1.74
C ASN A 63 20.67 1.89 1.33
N GLY A 64 20.58 0.67 0.77
CA GLY A 64 19.32 0.10 0.28
C GLY A 64 18.26 -0.11 1.35
N TYR A 65 18.67 -0.32 2.62
CA TYR A 65 17.72 -0.41 3.73
C TYR A 65 17.06 0.95 4.02
N GLU A 66 17.85 2.03 4.01
CA GLU A 66 17.34 3.38 4.16
C GLU A 66 16.34 3.74 3.05
N LEU A 67 16.65 3.36 1.80
CA LEU A 67 15.71 3.49 0.69
C LEU A 67 14.43 2.70 0.94
N ALA A 68 14.54 1.44 1.36
CA ALA A 68 13.40 0.56 1.61
C ALA A 68 12.46 1.11 2.69
N VAL A 69 13.01 1.63 3.80
CA VAL A 69 12.24 2.27 4.87
C VAL A 69 11.45 3.47 4.34
N LYS A 70 12.09 4.35 3.55
CA LYS A 70 11.41 5.51 2.96
C LYS A 70 10.29 5.10 1.99
N ILE A 71 10.49 4.05 1.19
CA ILE A 71 9.47 3.51 0.28
C ILE A 71 8.29 2.91 1.06
N GLU A 72 8.57 2.20 2.16
CA GLU A 72 7.54 1.65 3.05
C GLU A 72 6.72 2.76 3.72
N GLU A 73 7.36 3.81 4.24
CA GLU A 73 6.68 4.98 4.82
C GLU A 73 5.74 5.66 3.81
N LEU A 74 6.14 5.72 2.54
CA LEU A 74 5.33 6.23 1.43
C LEU A 74 4.23 5.24 1.00
N LYS A 75 4.25 4.00 1.49
CA LYS A 75 3.27 2.93 1.17
C LYS A 75 3.12 2.66 -0.34
N ILE A 76 4.24 2.70 -1.07
CA ILE A 76 4.22 2.59 -2.54
C ILE A 76 4.23 1.13 -2.97
N CYS A 77 5.27 0.38 -2.61
CA CYS A 77 5.44 -1.02 -3.00
C CYS A 77 6.44 -1.73 -2.07
N PRO A 78 6.46 -3.08 -2.06
CA PRO A 78 7.48 -3.83 -1.34
C PRO A 78 8.86 -3.63 -1.95
N THR A 79 9.89 -3.78 -1.12
CA THR A 79 11.29 -3.65 -1.53
C THR A 79 12.07 -4.91 -1.16
N ILE A 80 12.82 -5.46 -2.13
CA ILE A 80 13.78 -6.54 -1.90
C ILE A 80 15.18 -5.94 -1.87
N ILE A 81 15.93 -6.19 -0.80
CA ILE A 81 17.32 -5.75 -0.64
C ILE A 81 18.24 -6.93 -0.94
N LEU A 82 19.18 -6.73 -1.86
CA LEU A 82 20.24 -7.69 -2.18
C LEU A 82 21.45 -7.38 -1.31
N ALA A 83 21.77 -8.25 -0.35
CA ALA A 83 22.78 -8.01 0.67
C ALA A 83 23.79 -9.18 0.76
N ASN A 84 24.94 -8.95 1.34
CA ASN A 84 25.82 -10.05 1.78
C ASN A 84 25.32 -10.59 3.14
N SER A 85 25.91 -11.70 3.62
CA SER A 85 25.48 -12.35 4.87
C SER A 85 25.51 -11.39 6.08
N PHE A 86 26.59 -10.61 6.24
CA PHE A 86 26.72 -9.66 7.35
C PHE A 86 25.68 -8.53 7.29
N GLN A 87 25.40 -8.04 6.10
CA GLN A 87 24.36 -7.01 5.88
C GLN A 87 22.95 -7.57 6.11
N SER A 88 22.74 -8.83 5.73
CA SER A 88 21.45 -9.52 5.92
C SER A 88 21.10 -9.65 7.40
N ASP A 89 22.05 -10.07 8.23
CA ASP A 89 21.85 -10.21 9.67
C ASP A 89 21.42 -8.86 10.31
N ASN A 90 22.09 -7.77 9.94
CA ASN A 90 21.74 -6.43 10.39
C ASN A 90 20.33 -6.00 9.93
N ILE A 91 19.95 -6.29 8.67
CA ILE A 91 18.62 -5.99 8.16
C ILE A 91 17.56 -6.78 8.93
N ASP A 92 17.80 -8.05 9.22
CA ASP A 92 16.86 -8.92 9.94
C ASP A 92 16.61 -8.47 11.38
N GLU A 93 17.58 -7.84 12.03
CA GLU A 93 17.38 -7.21 13.34
C GLU A 93 16.53 -5.93 13.24
N LEU A 94 16.72 -5.13 12.21
CA LEU A 94 16.09 -3.82 12.04
C LEU A 94 14.64 -3.89 11.51
N LYS A 95 14.34 -4.90 10.68
CA LYS A 95 13.04 -5.02 9.99
C LYS A 95 11.94 -5.75 10.76
N LYS A 96 12.11 -6.01 12.07
CA LYS A 96 11.22 -6.88 12.88
C LYS A 96 9.72 -6.59 12.71
N ASP A 97 9.35 -5.35 12.47
CA ASP A 97 7.96 -4.90 12.32
C ASP A 97 7.56 -4.56 10.87
N SER A 98 8.49 -4.71 9.90
CA SER A 98 8.23 -4.41 8.51
C SER A 98 7.65 -5.62 7.77
N LEU A 99 6.57 -5.38 7.02
CA LEU A 99 5.93 -6.39 6.17
C LEU A 99 6.30 -6.25 4.69
N ASP A 100 6.84 -5.11 4.28
CA ASP A 100 7.13 -4.78 2.89
C ASP A 100 8.63 -4.76 2.56
N ILE A 101 9.53 -5.05 3.54
CA ILE A 101 10.97 -5.13 3.34
C ILE A 101 11.43 -6.59 3.39
N PHE A 102 11.99 -7.06 2.29
CA PHE A 102 12.55 -8.41 2.12
C PHE A 102 14.05 -8.33 1.90
N CYS A 103 14.78 -9.38 2.30
CA CYS A 103 16.21 -9.48 2.05
C CYS A 103 16.53 -10.78 1.31
N ILE A 104 17.40 -10.70 0.31
CA ILE A 104 17.98 -11.87 -0.38
C ILE A 104 19.50 -11.79 -0.24
N THR A 105 20.08 -12.85 0.34
CA THR A 105 21.51 -12.93 0.55
C THR A 105 22.24 -13.37 -0.74
N LYS A 106 23.32 -12.68 -1.08
CA LYS A 106 24.21 -13.02 -2.20
C LYS A 106 25.07 -14.25 -1.84
N PRO A 107 25.34 -15.18 -2.80
CA PRO A 107 25.01 -15.12 -4.22
C PRO A 107 23.52 -15.35 -4.48
N ILE A 108 22.97 -14.62 -5.46
CA ILE A 108 21.54 -14.64 -5.74
C ILE A 108 21.14 -15.97 -6.38
N ASN A 109 20.27 -16.71 -5.71
CA ASN A 109 19.66 -17.90 -6.28
C ASN A 109 18.41 -17.51 -7.09
N LYS A 110 18.31 -18.02 -8.34
CA LYS A 110 17.17 -17.76 -9.23
C LYS A 110 15.83 -18.07 -8.60
N GLN A 111 15.69 -19.25 -7.99
CA GLN A 111 14.39 -19.68 -7.42
C GLN A 111 14.01 -18.79 -6.25
N VAL A 112 14.99 -18.45 -5.38
CA VAL A 112 14.77 -17.52 -4.26
C VAL A 112 14.33 -16.17 -4.78
N LEU A 113 15.03 -15.59 -5.76
CA LEU A 113 14.67 -14.28 -6.34
C LEU A 113 13.25 -14.30 -6.91
N VAL A 114 12.93 -15.26 -7.77
CA VAL A 114 11.62 -15.37 -8.43
C VAL A 114 10.49 -15.57 -7.43
N HIS A 115 10.67 -16.49 -6.48
CA HIS A 115 9.61 -16.78 -5.48
C HIS A 115 9.43 -15.64 -4.49
N THR A 116 10.51 -15.04 -4.01
CA THR A 116 10.41 -13.88 -3.09
C THR A 116 9.75 -12.69 -3.79
N THR A 117 10.13 -12.41 -5.04
CA THR A 117 9.50 -11.33 -5.82
C THR A 117 7.98 -11.57 -5.98
N ALA A 118 7.60 -12.77 -6.41
CA ALA A 118 6.19 -13.12 -6.59
C ALA A 118 5.40 -13.07 -5.27
N LEU A 119 6.00 -13.55 -4.17
CA LEU A 119 5.38 -13.55 -2.85
C LEU A 119 5.22 -12.12 -2.31
N ALA A 120 6.27 -11.30 -2.39
CA ALA A 120 6.26 -9.92 -1.92
C ALA A 120 5.15 -9.10 -2.61
N VAL A 121 5.05 -9.18 -3.93
CA VAL A 121 3.99 -8.49 -4.69
C VAL A 121 2.60 -8.98 -4.28
N ARG A 122 2.39 -10.29 -4.17
CA ARG A 122 1.09 -10.85 -3.76
C ARG A 122 0.68 -10.45 -2.35
N LEU A 123 1.62 -10.44 -1.40
CA LEU A 123 1.36 -10.02 -0.02
C LEU A 123 1.00 -8.54 0.03
N SER A 124 1.77 -7.67 -0.62
CA SER A 124 1.51 -6.23 -0.66
C SER A 124 0.14 -5.90 -1.26
N HIS A 125 -0.26 -6.55 -2.36
CA HIS A 125 -1.62 -6.39 -2.91
C HIS A 125 -2.68 -6.81 -1.90
N LYS A 126 -2.50 -7.97 -1.25
CA LYS A 126 -3.47 -8.47 -0.27
C LYS A 126 -3.59 -7.58 0.97
N PHE A 127 -2.47 -7.04 1.47
CA PHE A 127 -2.50 -6.09 2.58
C PHE A 127 -3.17 -4.77 2.21
N ARG A 128 -2.93 -4.25 1.00
CA ARG A 128 -3.63 -3.06 0.49
C ARG A 128 -5.15 -3.28 0.39
N ASP A 129 -5.57 -4.43 -0.12
CA ASP A 129 -6.99 -4.79 -0.19
C ASP A 129 -7.64 -4.88 1.21
N ILE A 130 -6.92 -5.45 2.18
CA ILE A 130 -7.40 -5.54 3.57
C ILE A 130 -7.49 -4.14 4.19
N ALA A 131 -6.45 -3.31 4.03
CA ALA A 131 -6.43 -1.95 4.54
C ALA A 131 -7.59 -1.11 3.96
N GLN A 132 -7.85 -1.23 2.66
CA GLN A 132 -8.99 -0.57 2.03
C GLN A 132 -10.32 -1.04 2.61
N ARG A 133 -10.50 -2.36 2.77
CA ARG A 133 -11.73 -2.91 3.39
C ARG A 133 -11.93 -2.44 4.83
N VAL A 134 -10.86 -2.33 5.62
CA VAL A 134 -10.93 -1.78 6.98
C VAL A 134 -11.41 -0.35 6.94
N THR A 135 -10.83 0.50 6.09
CA THR A 135 -11.24 1.90 5.92
C THR A 135 -12.71 2.02 5.50
N ASP A 136 -13.15 1.18 4.55
CA ASP A 136 -14.54 1.16 4.09
C ASP A 136 -15.51 0.75 5.21
N LEU A 137 -15.14 -0.25 6.03
CA LEU A 137 -15.94 -0.68 7.18
C LEU A 137 -15.98 0.40 8.27
N GLU A 138 -14.88 1.06 8.58
CA GLU A 138 -14.85 2.18 9.52
C GLU A 138 -15.76 3.32 9.06
N TYR A 139 -15.73 3.63 7.76
CA TYR A 139 -16.64 4.63 7.18
C TYR A 139 -18.10 4.22 7.32
N GLN A 140 -18.45 2.97 7.05
CA GLN A 140 -19.83 2.47 7.20
C GLN A 140 -20.31 2.52 8.67
N ILE A 141 -19.44 2.18 9.61
CA ILE A 141 -19.74 2.25 11.05
C ILE A 141 -20.02 3.71 11.46
N GLU A 142 -19.17 4.65 11.03
CA GLU A 142 -19.32 6.06 11.33
C GLU A 142 -20.60 6.64 10.69
N GLU A 143 -20.89 6.25 9.45
CA GLU A 143 -22.13 6.61 8.76
C GLU A 143 -23.37 6.16 9.55
N ARG A 144 -23.38 4.89 10.00
CA ARG A 144 -24.46 4.32 10.81
C ARG A 144 -24.63 5.07 12.13
N LYS A 145 -23.53 5.35 12.84
CA LYS A 145 -23.56 6.16 14.08
C LYS A 145 -24.15 7.54 13.87
N ASN A 146 -23.78 8.21 12.78
CA ASN A 146 -24.31 9.54 12.46
C ASN A 146 -25.82 9.49 12.19
N VAL A 147 -26.28 8.51 11.42
CA VAL A 147 -27.72 8.34 11.12
C VAL A 147 -28.51 8.05 12.40
N ASP A 148 -28.04 7.14 13.25
CA ASP A 148 -28.69 6.80 14.52
C ASP A 148 -28.74 8.02 15.46
N ARG A 149 -27.67 8.81 15.54
CA ARG A 149 -27.63 10.02 16.35
C ARG A 149 -28.59 11.10 15.82
N ALA A 150 -28.62 11.33 14.51
CA ALA A 150 -29.53 12.26 13.88
C ALA A 150 -30.98 11.84 14.08
N ARG A 151 -31.28 10.54 13.94
CA ARG A 151 -32.61 9.95 14.22
C ARG A 151 -33.01 10.19 15.66
N GLY A 152 -32.14 9.95 16.63
CA GLY A 152 -32.38 10.21 18.05
C GLY A 152 -32.70 11.69 18.35
N ILE A 153 -32.02 12.64 17.67
CA ILE A 153 -32.30 14.07 17.77
C ILE A 153 -33.72 14.38 17.25
N LEU A 154 -34.08 13.88 16.08
CA LEU A 154 -35.41 14.12 15.48
C LEU A 154 -36.54 13.54 16.36
N MET A 155 -36.35 12.33 16.89
CA MET A 155 -37.29 11.70 17.81
C MET A 155 -37.53 12.56 19.07
N LYS A 156 -36.44 13.05 19.69
CA LYS A 156 -36.53 13.85 20.92
C LYS A 156 -37.11 15.25 20.68
N LYS A 157 -36.63 15.95 19.64
CA LYS A 157 -37.02 17.35 19.39
C LYS A 157 -38.35 17.52 18.69
N PHE A 158 -38.70 16.63 17.77
CA PHE A 158 -39.89 16.71 16.95
C PHE A 158 -40.95 15.66 17.29
N LYS A 159 -40.74 14.88 18.35
CA LYS A 159 -41.64 13.82 18.81
C LYS A 159 -41.99 12.80 17.69
N MET A 160 -41.09 12.58 16.79
CA MET A 160 -41.22 11.59 15.71
C MET A 160 -40.98 10.18 16.25
N ASP A 161 -41.70 9.19 15.69
CA ASP A 161 -41.32 7.80 15.86
C ASP A 161 -40.05 7.46 15.04
N GLU A 162 -39.46 6.31 15.33
CA GLU A 162 -38.21 5.91 14.71
C GLU A 162 -38.28 5.83 13.18
N HIS A 163 -39.37 5.26 12.66
CA HIS A 163 -39.57 5.09 11.23
C HIS A 163 -39.73 6.43 10.52
N SER A 164 -40.52 7.32 11.08
CA SER A 164 -40.75 8.70 10.58
C SER A 164 -39.48 9.53 10.60
N ALA A 165 -38.66 9.42 11.66
CA ALA A 165 -37.39 10.10 11.76
C ALA A 165 -36.40 9.64 10.67
N TYR A 166 -36.29 8.34 10.46
CA TYR A 166 -35.46 7.79 9.39
C TYR A 166 -35.91 8.21 7.99
N ASN A 167 -37.22 8.11 7.71
CA ASN A 167 -37.80 8.54 6.44
C ASN A 167 -37.61 10.02 6.16
N ASN A 168 -37.62 10.88 7.20
CA ASN A 168 -37.35 12.31 7.08
C ASN A 168 -35.90 12.55 6.61
N ILE A 169 -34.90 11.86 7.21
CA ILE A 169 -33.50 11.94 6.80
C ILE A 169 -33.37 11.50 5.35
N ARG A 170 -33.95 10.32 5.00
CA ARG A 170 -33.90 9.74 3.66
C ARG A 170 -34.52 10.67 2.61
N LYS A 171 -35.72 11.21 2.88
CA LYS A 171 -36.40 12.12 1.96
C LYS A 171 -35.56 13.38 1.71
N LYS A 172 -35.01 13.99 2.76
CA LYS A 172 -34.13 15.16 2.61
C LYS A 172 -32.88 14.85 1.81
N ALA A 173 -32.30 13.65 1.96
CA ALA A 173 -31.18 13.20 1.16
C ALA A 173 -31.53 13.11 -0.33
N MET A 174 -32.66 12.49 -0.65
CA MET A 174 -33.17 12.39 -2.02
C MET A 174 -33.50 13.77 -2.62
N ASP A 175 -34.20 14.61 -1.89
CA ASP A 175 -34.64 15.93 -2.37
C ASP A 175 -33.44 16.88 -2.61
N SER A 176 -32.34 16.70 -1.88
CA SER A 176 -31.14 17.54 -1.99
C SER A 176 -30.02 16.95 -2.83
N GLY A 177 -30.16 15.70 -3.31
CA GLY A 177 -29.10 14.98 -4.04
C GLY A 177 -27.85 14.69 -3.17
N ARG A 178 -28.00 14.69 -1.85
CA ARG A 178 -26.91 14.43 -0.88
C ARG A 178 -27.04 13.05 -0.29
N THR A 179 -25.94 12.57 0.32
CA THR A 179 -25.96 11.27 1.03
C THR A 179 -26.78 11.36 2.33
N ILE A 180 -27.31 10.22 2.78
CA ILE A 180 -28.01 10.12 4.08
C ILE A 180 -27.09 10.57 5.22
N ASN A 181 -25.80 10.24 5.14
CA ASN A 181 -24.78 10.63 6.11
C ASN A 181 -24.57 12.16 6.15
N ASP A 182 -24.56 12.84 5.00
CA ASP A 182 -24.41 14.30 4.96
C ASP A 182 -25.60 15.02 5.61
N ILE A 183 -26.81 14.51 5.37
CA ILE A 183 -28.01 15.03 6.04
C ILE A 183 -27.96 14.75 7.54
N ALA A 184 -27.56 13.55 7.95
CA ALA A 184 -27.38 13.20 9.34
C ALA A 184 -26.36 14.12 10.04
N LYS A 185 -25.19 14.35 9.44
CA LYS A 185 -24.17 15.30 9.94
C LYS A 185 -24.72 16.72 10.02
N THR A 186 -25.54 17.15 9.06
CA THR A 186 -26.18 18.47 9.07
C THR A 186 -27.12 18.60 10.25
N ILE A 187 -27.98 17.59 10.49
CA ILE A 187 -28.90 17.58 11.63
C ILE A 187 -28.14 17.61 12.96
N ILE A 188 -27.08 16.80 13.10
CA ILE A 188 -26.24 16.77 14.31
C ILE A 188 -25.58 18.12 14.61
N LYS A 189 -25.18 18.87 13.56
CA LYS A 189 -24.58 20.19 13.72
C LYS A 189 -25.59 21.29 14.07
N MET A 190 -26.86 21.11 13.68
CA MET A 190 -27.92 22.11 13.93
C MET A 190 -28.49 22.05 15.35
N PHE A 191 -28.29 20.89 16.01
CA PHE A 191 -28.94 20.61 17.29
C PHE A 191 -28.02 20.06 18.34
#